data_a92fb2dcb52d53c9a82c64d936450e58
#
_entry.id   a92fb2dcb52d53c9a82c64d936450e58
#
_cell.length_a   1.000
_cell.length_b   1.000
_cell.length_c   1.000
_cell.angle_alpha   90.00
_cell.angle_beta   90.00
_cell.angle_gamma   90.00
#
_symmetry.space_group_name_H-M   'P 1'
#
loop_
_entity.id
_entity.type
_entity.pdbx_description
1 polymer ?
#
loop_
_entity_poly.entity_id
_entity_poly.type
_entity_poly.pdbx_seq_one_letter_code
_entity_poly.pdbx_strand_id
1 'polypeptide(L)'
;MSENPENSHSENSNYALERLRELIAVSAFGRDGKLPTERTLSERLGVGRREIRRAFEVLEAEGLIWRKQGAGTFLGQRPDSWSDHAASLVAGTNFMEIMEVRLRLEPQLAQLAAMRAKPADIGRMRETCAKIYERTDADWRELWDGSLHRLIAQSAGNQLFLSLFDVVNRVRQDPVWQAVRERARRADRTLKESRDQHAEIIDAIEARDPAKAGEAMRNHLLTLQERLIRQTSMDHLDQPFSTKGDV
;
A
#
# COMPACT_ATOMS: atom_id res chain seq x y z
N MET A 1 -52.32 11.56 -28.03
CA MET A 1 -51.42 10.63 -27.34
C MET A 1 -50.27 11.51 -26.78
N SER A 2 -50.34 11.80 -25.50
CA SER A 2 -49.33 12.64 -24.86
C SER A 2 -48.14 11.75 -24.48
N GLU A 3 -47.01 11.97 -25.11
CA GLU A 3 -45.75 11.32 -24.70
C GLU A 3 -45.42 11.74 -23.27
N ASN A 4 -45.17 10.76 -22.41
CA ASN A 4 -44.89 10.96 -21.01
C ASN A 4 -43.45 11.55 -20.88
N PRO A 5 -43.26 12.78 -20.35
CA PRO A 5 -41.95 13.46 -20.31
C PRO A 5 -40.88 12.68 -19.49
N GLU A 6 -41.29 11.78 -18.57
CA GLU A 6 -40.37 10.94 -17.80
C GLU A 6 -39.66 9.88 -18.66
N ASN A 7 -40.30 9.37 -19.71
CA ASN A 7 -39.72 8.34 -20.59
C ASN A 7 -38.61 8.93 -21.47
N SER A 8 -38.82 10.15 -21.98
CA SER A 8 -37.81 10.81 -22.83
C SER A 8 -36.51 11.18 -22.07
N HIS A 9 -36.60 11.49 -20.76
CA HIS A 9 -35.43 11.77 -19.93
C HIS A 9 -34.63 10.51 -19.57
N SER A 10 -35.28 9.36 -19.43
CA SER A 10 -34.59 8.07 -19.19
C SER A 10 -33.83 7.61 -20.44
N GLU A 11 -34.46 7.72 -21.61
CA GLU A 11 -33.83 7.39 -22.91
C GLU A 11 -32.60 8.28 -23.19
N ASN A 12 -32.71 9.58 -22.95
CA ASN A 12 -31.59 10.52 -23.13
C ASN A 12 -30.46 10.30 -22.16
N SER A 13 -30.71 9.86 -20.91
CA SER A 13 -29.67 9.52 -19.93
C SER A 13 -28.91 8.25 -20.31
N ASN A 14 -29.61 7.20 -20.77
CA ASN A 14 -29.00 5.98 -21.28
C ASN A 14 -28.21 6.24 -22.56
N TYR A 15 -28.70 7.02 -23.46
CA TYR A 15 -28.00 7.44 -24.68
C TYR A 15 -26.70 8.19 -24.31
N ALA A 16 -26.75 9.15 -23.40
CA ALA A 16 -25.58 9.89 -22.94
C ALA A 16 -24.52 8.95 -22.33
N LEU A 17 -24.93 7.99 -21.50
CA LEU A 17 -24.07 7.01 -20.87
C LEU A 17 -23.34 6.14 -21.91
N GLU A 18 -24.08 5.57 -22.88
CA GLU A 18 -23.50 4.73 -23.91
C GLU A 18 -22.51 5.51 -24.78
N ARG A 19 -22.86 6.72 -25.21
CA ARG A 19 -21.96 7.56 -26.01
C ARG A 19 -20.69 7.95 -25.27
N LEU A 20 -20.77 8.20 -23.96
CA LEU A 20 -19.61 8.49 -23.13
C LEU A 20 -18.72 7.25 -22.95
N ARG A 21 -19.31 6.06 -22.79
CA ARG A 21 -18.53 4.79 -22.76
C ARG A 21 -17.78 4.56 -24.06
N GLU A 22 -18.41 4.78 -25.21
CA GLU A 22 -17.74 4.67 -26.51
C GLU A 22 -16.57 5.65 -26.63
N LEU A 23 -16.76 6.92 -26.24
CA LEU A 23 -15.70 7.93 -26.26
C LEU A 23 -14.54 7.57 -25.31
N ILE A 24 -14.83 6.97 -24.15
CA ILE A 24 -13.82 6.48 -23.21
C ILE A 24 -13.06 5.29 -23.81
N ALA A 25 -13.76 4.34 -24.43
CA ALA A 25 -13.16 3.14 -24.99
C ALA A 25 -12.18 3.43 -26.16
N VAL A 26 -12.45 4.46 -26.96
CA VAL A 26 -11.56 4.89 -28.04
C VAL A 26 -10.50 5.89 -27.60
N SER A 27 -10.34 6.13 -26.31
CA SER A 27 -9.39 7.10 -25.74
C SER A 27 -9.42 8.48 -26.43
N ALA A 28 -10.63 8.97 -26.76
CA ALA A 28 -10.86 10.21 -27.49
C ALA A 28 -10.55 11.50 -26.69
N PHE A 29 -9.90 11.35 -25.52
CA PHE A 29 -9.59 12.44 -24.61
C PHE A 29 -8.08 12.70 -24.56
N GLY A 30 -7.68 13.95 -24.23
CA GLY A 30 -6.29 14.39 -24.26
C GLY A 30 -5.32 13.52 -23.42
N ARG A 31 -4.01 13.74 -23.60
CA ARG A 31 -2.93 12.96 -22.93
C ARG A 31 -3.00 13.01 -21.39
N ASP A 32 -3.68 14.00 -20.84
CA ASP A 32 -3.91 14.18 -19.39
C ASP A 32 -5.14 13.41 -18.87
N GLY A 33 -5.85 12.70 -19.76
CA GLY A 33 -7.06 11.96 -19.43
C GLY A 33 -8.24 12.85 -18.98
N LYS A 34 -8.14 14.16 -19.15
CA LYS A 34 -9.19 15.10 -18.74
C LYS A 34 -10.35 15.10 -19.73
N LEU A 35 -11.56 14.89 -19.23
CA LEU A 35 -12.78 14.95 -20.03
C LEU A 35 -13.19 16.41 -20.29
N PRO A 36 -13.88 16.68 -21.42
CA PRO A 36 -14.55 17.96 -21.66
C PRO A 36 -15.56 18.28 -20.56
N THR A 37 -15.88 19.55 -20.39
CA THR A 37 -16.89 19.98 -19.39
C THR A 37 -18.27 19.42 -19.69
N GLU A 38 -19.13 19.29 -18.67
CA GLU A 38 -20.53 18.89 -18.83
C GLU A 38 -21.24 19.75 -19.92
N ARG A 39 -20.92 21.03 -20.01
CA ARG A 39 -21.45 21.94 -21.03
C ARG A 39 -21.01 21.53 -22.42
N THR A 40 -19.71 21.32 -22.62
CA THR A 40 -19.15 20.93 -23.92
C THR A 40 -19.69 19.57 -24.37
N LEU A 41 -19.82 18.61 -23.45
CA LEU A 41 -20.36 17.27 -23.77
C LEU A 41 -21.86 17.33 -24.07
N SER A 42 -22.62 18.15 -23.36
CA SER A 42 -24.02 18.42 -23.63
C SER A 42 -24.23 18.96 -25.05
N GLU A 43 -23.42 19.93 -25.46
CA GLU A 43 -23.45 20.50 -26.81
C GLU A 43 -23.05 19.48 -27.89
N ARG A 44 -22.02 18.67 -27.64
CA ARG A 44 -21.51 17.66 -28.60
C ARG A 44 -22.44 16.49 -28.79
N LEU A 45 -23.11 16.05 -27.75
CA LEU A 45 -23.98 14.87 -27.77
C LEU A 45 -25.46 15.21 -28.00
N GLY A 46 -25.81 16.49 -28.00
CA GLY A 46 -27.17 16.95 -28.19
C GLY A 46 -28.13 16.56 -27.05
N VAL A 47 -27.61 16.37 -25.84
CA VAL A 47 -28.38 16.00 -24.64
C VAL A 47 -28.28 17.08 -23.57
N GLY A 48 -29.20 17.10 -22.60
CA GLY A 48 -29.15 18.09 -21.52
C GLY A 48 -27.97 17.86 -20.56
N ARG A 49 -27.57 18.90 -19.84
CA ARG A 49 -26.51 18.80 -18.80
C ARG A 49 -26.88 17.85 -17.66
N ARG A 50 -28.18 17.72 -17.38
CA ARG A 50 -28.67 16.82 -16.33
C ARG A 50 -28.43 15.37 -16.70
N GLU A 51 -28.62 15.02 -17.96
CA GLU A 51 -28.37 13.69 -18.52
C GLU A 51 -26.86 13.38 -18.50
N ILE A 52 -26.00 14.33 -18.89
CA ILE A 52 -24.53 14.18 -18.78
C ILE A 52 -24.10 13.93 -17.32
N ARG A 53 -24.68 14.68 -16.38
CA ARG A 53 -24.35 14.55 -14.96
C ARG A 53 -24.74 13.18 -14.40
N ARG A 54 -25.91 12.67 -14.75
CA ARG A 54 -26.35 11.31 -14.38
C ARG A 54 -25.45 10.24 -14.98
N ALA A 55 -25.06 10.39 -16.24
CA ALA A 55 -24.11 9.48 -16.88
C ALA A 55 -22.75 9.51 -16.18
N PHE A 56 -22.25 10.69 -15.77
CA PHE A 56 -21.03 10.81 -14.98
C PHE A 56 -21.14 10.15 -13.61
N GLU A 57 -22.28 10.21 -12.93
CA GLU A 57 -22.48 9.54 -11.65
C GLU A 57 -22.35 8.01 -11.80
N VAL A 58 -22.90 7.45 -12.89
CA VAL A 58 -22.76 6.01 -13.19
C VAL A 58 -21.33 5.64 -13.53
N LEU A 59 -20.67 6.39 -14.42
CA LEU A 59 -19.28 6.14 -14.82
C LEU A 59 -18.30 6.29 -13.65
N GLU A 60 -18.57 7.19 -12.70
CA GLU A 60 -17.77 7.34 -11.48
C GLU A 60 -17.99 6.15 -10.53
N ALA A 61 -19.21 5.68 -10.38
CA ALA A 61 -19.52 4.48 -9.60
C ALA A 61 -18.89 3.20 -10.21
N GLU A 62 -18.75 3.14 -11.53
CA GLU A 62 -18.05 2.08 -12.27
C GLU A 62 -16.50 2.23 -12.20
N GLY A 63 -15.97 3.34 -11.66
CA GLY A 63 -14.53 3.61 -11.59
C GLY A 63 -13.89 3.95 -12.94
N LEU A 64 -14.71 4.27 -13.96
CA LEU A 64 -14.23 4.66 -15.29
C LEU A 64 -13.81 6.13 -15.38
N ILE A 65 -14.33 6.96 -14.48
CA ILE A 65 -13.96 8.37 -14.33
C ILE A 65 -13.88 8.75 -12.85
N TRP A 66 -13.23 9.86 -12.56
CA TRP A 66 -13.24 10.50 -11.25
C TRP A 66 -13.35 12.01 -11.38
N ARG A 67 -13.90 12.69 -10.37
CA ARG A 67 -14.11 14.14 -10.36
C ARG A 67 -13.25 14.80 -9.29
N LYS A 68 -12.62 15.94 -9.64
CA LYS A 68 -11.90 16.79 -8.71
C LYS A 68 -12.53 18.18 -8.70
N GLN A 69 -13.03 18.59 -7.55
CA GLN A 69 -13.67 19.90 -7.39
C GLN A 69 -12.74 21.02 -7.87
N GLY A 70 -13.23 21.89 -8.73
CA GLY A 70 -12.45 23.00 -9.30
C GLY A 70 -11.48 22.61 -10.43
N ALA A 71 -11.15 21.32 -10.62
CA ALA A 71 -10.20 20.87 -11.63
C ALA A 71 -10.85 20.16 -12.83
N GLY A 72 -12.00 19.50 -12.65
CA GLY A 72 -12.74 18.82 -13.71
C GLY A 72 -12.94 17.33 -13.48
N THR A 73 -13.28 16.62 -14.57
CA THR A 73 -13.50 15.17 -14.61
C THR A 73 -12.38 14.51 -15.40
N PHE A 74 -11.91 13.35 -14.94
CA PHE A 74 -10.75 12.64 -15.48
C PHE A 74 -11.08 11.16 -15.71
N LEU A 75 -10.42 10.53 -16.69
CA LEU A 75 -10.52 9.10 -16.96
C LEU A 75 -9.86 8.25 -15.86
N GLY A 76 -10.41 7.06 -15.67
CA GLY A 76 -9.87 6.04 -14.76
C GLY A 76 -10.25 6.28 -13.31
N GLN A 77 -9.55 5.60 -12.43
CA GLN A 77 -9.74 5.76 -10.99
C GLN A 77 -9.04 7.04 -10.51
N ARG A 78 -9.62 7.66 -9.50
CA ARG A 78 -9.00 8.81 -8.82
C ARG A 78 -7.59 8.41 -8.42
N PRO A 79 -6.54 9.14 -8.87
CA PRO A 79 -5.20 8.92 -8.37
C PRO A 79 -5.29 8.97 -6.84
N ASP A 80 -4.81 7.93 -6.21
CA ASP A 80 -4.73 7.92 -4.75
C ASP A 80 -3.85 9.13 -4.38
N SER A 81 -4.48 10.17 -3.80
CA SER A 81 -3.74 11.36 -3.32
C SER A 81 -2.66 10.97 -2.31
N TRP A 82 -2.77 9.76 -1.81
CA TRP A 82 -1.83 9.11 -0.95
C TRP A 82 -0.59 8.60 -1.69
N SER A 83 -0.66 8.28 -3.00
CA SER A 83 0.52 7.88 -3.78
C SER A 83 1.54 9.01 -3.89
N ASP A 84 1.09 10.25 -4.06
CA ASP A 84 1.96 11.42 -4.13
C ASP A 84 2.55 11.75 -2.76
N HIS A 85 1.76 11.62 -1.69
CA HIS A 85 2.24 11.76 -0.31
C HIS A 85 3.18 10.63 0.09
N ALA A 86 2.89 9.39 -0.31
CA ALA A 86 3.76 8.24 -0.06
C ALA A 86 5.11 8.40 -0.76
N ALA A 87 5.14 8.85 -2.01
CA ALA A 87 6.38 9.14 -2.73
C ALA A 87 7.21 10.24 -2.04
N SER A 88 6.56 11.30 -1.55
CA SER A 88 7.22 12.36 -0.77
C SER A 88 7.76 11.85 0.56
N LEU A 89 7.01 10.98 1.26
CA LEU A 89 7.47 10.34 2.50
C LEU A 89 8.67 9.44 2.24
N VAL A 90 8.62 8.60 1.21
CA VAL A 90 9.74 7.73 0.81
C VAL A 90 11.00 8.56 0.54
N ALA A 91 10.87 9.63 -0.25
CA ALA A 91 12.00 10.50 -0.60
C ALA A 91 12.60 11.26 0.60
N GLY A 92 11.76 11.58 1.60
CA GLY A 92 12.15 12.34 2.80
C GLY A 92 12.53 11.49 4.02
N THR A 93 12.43 10.14 3.94
CA THR A 93 12.61 9.26 5.10
C THR A 93 13.86 8.38 4.94
N ASN A 94 14.61 8.16 6.00
CA ASN A 94 15.72 7.23 6.03
C ASN A 94 15.35 5.93 6.81
N PHE A 95 16.20 4.88 6.69
CA PHE A 95 15.90 3.59 7.31
C PHE A 95 15.84 3.64 8.84
N MET A 96 16.61 4.53 9.48
CA MET A 96 16.60 4.68 10.93
C MET A 96 15.27 5.24 11.42
N GLU A 97 14.73 6.22 10.72
CA GLU A 97 13.39 6.77 11.02
C GLU A 97 12.29 5.72 10.85
N ILE A 98 12.38 4.91 9.78
CA ILE A 98 11.45 3.78 9.57
C ILE A 98 11.52 2.80 10.74
N MET A 99 12.75 2.39 11.15
CA MET A 99 12.95 1.46 12.26
C MET A 99 12.49 2.06 13.59
N GLU A 100 12.71 3.35 13.80
CA GLU A 100 12.24 4.06 14.99
C GLU A 100 10.72 4.02 15.13
N VAL A 101 9.99 4.26 14.04
CA VAL A 101 8.52 4.17 14.02
C VAL A 101 8.07 2.73 14.21
N ARG A 102 8.67 1.77 13.51
CA ARG A 102 8.36 0.35 13.64
C ARG A 102 8.50 -0.16 15.07
N LEU A 103 9.60 0.18 15.74
CA LEU A 103 9.87 -0.20 17.13
C LEU A 103 8.88 0.39 18.14
N ARG A 104 8.19 1.48 17.81
CA ARG A 104 7.14 2.07 18.65
C ARG A 104 5.75 1.57 18.31
N LEU A 105 5.52 1.17 17.07
CA LEU A 105 4.20 0.78 16.59
C LEU A 105 3.97 -0.73 16.67
N GLU A 106 4.85 -1.54 16.07
CA GLU A 106 4.60 -2.97 15.86
C GLU A 106 4.58 -3.81 17.15
N PRO A 107 5.40 -3.55 18.18
CA PRO A 107 5.27 -4.24 19.46
C PRO A 107 3.90 -4.02 20.11
N GLN A 108 3.35 -2.81 20.01
CA GLN A 108 2.01 -2.51 20.55
C GLN A 108 0.91 -3.22 19.75
N LEU A 109 1.09 -3.33 18.43
CA LEU A 109 0.17 -4.10 17.59
C LEU A 109 0.21 -5.59 17.92
N ALA A 110 1.38 -6.16 18.20
CA ALA A 110 1.53 -7.56 18.63
C ALA A 110 0.84 -7.80 19.99
N GLN A 111 0.97 -6.87 20.94
CA GLN A 111 0.26 -6.92 22.21
C GLN A 111 -1.27 -6.92 22.03
N LEU A 112 -1.77 -6.03 21.20
CA LEU A 112 -3.21 -5.96 20.90
C LEU A 112 -3.68 -7.21 20.15
N ALA A 113 -2.88 -7.75 19.23
CA ALA A 113 -3.18 -8.98 18.53
C ALA A 113 -3.28 -10.18 19.50
N ALA A 114 -2.39 -10.27 20.48
CA ALA A 114 -2.47 -11.31 21.52
C ALA A 114 -3.80 -11.27 22.29
N MET A 115 -4.38 -10.10 22.51
CA MET A 115 -5.68 -9.96 23.17
C MET A 115 -6.87 -10.23 22.26
N ARG A 116 -6.76 -10.01 20.94
CA ARG A 116 -7.92 -9.88 20.04
C ARG A 116 -7.94 -10.85 18.87
N ALA A 117 -6.79 -11.43 18.46
CA ALA A 117 -6.71 -12.32 17.32
C ALA A 117 -7.67 -13.51 17.46
N LYS A 118 -8.32 -13.87 16.37
CA LYS A 118 -9.18 -15.07 16.32
C LYS A 118 -8.32 -16.30 15.98
N PRO A 119 -8.76 -17.53 16.30
CA PRO A 119 -8.03 -18.74 15.91
C PRO A 119 -7.72 -18.83 14.40
N ALA A 120 -8.64 -18.37 13.55
CA ALA A 120 -8.42 -18.29 12.11
C ALA A 120 -7.30 -17.30 11.72
N ASP A 121 -7.10 -16.23 12.48
CA ASP A 121 -6.01 -15.26 12.23
C ASP A 121 -4.67 -15.91 12.56
N ILE A 122 -4.59 -16.66 13.67
CA ILE A 122 -3.38 -17.38 14.08
C ILE A 122 -3.00 -18.45 13.05
N GLY A 123 -3.99 -19.21 12.55
CA GLY A 123 -3.76 -20.15 11.45
C GLY A 123 -3.15 -19.48 10.22
N ARG A 124 -3.71 -18.35 9.81
CA ARG A 124 -3.18 -17.56 8.67
C ARG A 124 -1.78 -17.00 8.96
N MET A 125 -1.48 -16.57 10.19
CA MET A 125 -0.13 -16.12 10.57
C MET A 125 0.90 -17.26 10.41
N ARG A 126 0.58 -18.47 10.84
CA ARG A 126 1.46 -19.66 10.69
C ARG A 126 1.68 -20.02 9.22
N GLU A 127 0.62 -20.03 8.41
CA GLU A 127 0.71 -20.26 6.97
C GLU A 127 1.56 -19.19 6.27
N THR A 128 1.34 -17.93 6.61
CA THR A 128 2.09 -16.80 6.05
C THR A 128 3.56 -16.86 6.47
N CYS A 129 3.83 -17.21 7.74
CA CYS A 129 5.19 -17.41 8.23
C CYS A 129 5.91 -18.54 7.49
N ALA A 130 5.25 -19.67 7.22
CA ALA A 130 5.83 -20.76 6.45
C ALA A 130 6.25 -20.32 5.05
N LYS A 131 5.42 -19.50 4.37
CA LYS A 131 5.70 -18.97 3.02
C LYS A 131 6.94 -18.09 2.95
N ILE A 132 7.27 -17.34 4.02
CA ILE A 132 8.50 -16.52 4.06
C ILE A 132 9.74 -17.37 3.76
N TYR A 133 9.75 -18.64 4.21
CA TYR A 133 10.92 -19.53 4.17
C TYR A 133 10.80 -20.63 3.11
N GLU A 134 9.76 -20.61 2.30
CA GLU A 134 9.52 -21.59 1.24
C GLU A 134 10.51 -21.43 0.07
N ARG A 135 10.94 -20.19 -0.20
CA ARG A 135 11.84 -19.85 -1.31
C ARG A 135 13.06 -19.06 -0.84
N THR A 136 14.11 -19.11 -1.64
CA THR A 136 15.34 -18.34 -1.42
C THR A 136 15.27 -16.93 -2.03
N ASP A 137 14.26 -16.64 -2.82
CA ASP A 137 14.03 -15.35 -3.48
C ASP A 137 13.79 -14.23 -2.46
N ALA A 138 14.50 -13.11 -2.61
CA ALA A 138 14.48 -11.99 -1.66
C ALA A 138 13.15 -11.22 -1.73
N ASP A 139 12.63 -11.01 -2.94
CA ASP A 139 11.35 -10.28 -3.14
C ASP A 139 10.19 -11.10 -2.59
N TRP A 140 10.23 -12.44 -2.79
CA TRP A 140 9.27 -13.36 -2.19
C TRP A 140 9.25 -13.26 -0.67
N ARG A 141 10.42 -13.31 -0.03
CA ARG A 141 10.53 -13.21 1.43
C ARG A 141 10.02 -11.88 1.96
N GLU A 142 10.38 -10.79 1.29
CA GLU A 142 9.96 -9.45 1.68
C GLU A 142 8.45 -9.29 1.61
N LEU A 143 7.84 -9.79 0.54
CA LEU A 143 6.39 -9.78 0.35
C LEU A 143 5.68 -10.51 1.50
N TRP A 144 6.12 -11.73 1.82
CA TRP A 144 5.47 -12.53 2.85
C TRP A 144 5.78 -12.07 4.28
N ASP A 145 6.99 -11.55 4.54
CA ASP A 145 7.35 -10.90 5.79
C ASP A 145 6.45 -9.68 6.05
N GLY A 146 6.31 -8.80 5.05
CA GLY A 146 5.38 -7.68 5.13
C GLY A 146 3.93 -8.10 5.33
N SER A 147 3.52 -9.20 4.70
CA SER A 147 2.17 -9.76 4.86
C SER A 147 1.93 -10.32 6.25
N LEU A 148 2.93 -10.97 6.88
CA LEU A 148 2.83 -11.45 8.26
C LEU A 148 2.68 -10.29 9.24
N HIS A 149 3.53 -9.29 9.16
CA HIS A 149 3.45 -8.12 10.03
C HIS A 149 2.12 -7.37 9.85
N ARG A 150 1.63 -7.27 8.60
CA ARG A 150 0.31 -6.67 8.32
C ARG A 150 -0.83 -7.49 8.92
N LEU A 151 -0.77 -8.80 8.89
CA LEU A 151 -1.77 -9.68 9.47
C LEU A 151 -1.82 -9.53 11.00
N ILE A 152 -0.67 -9.40 11.66
CA ILE A 152 -0.58 -9.07 13.08
C ILE A 152 -1.24 -7.71 13.36
N ALA A 153 -0.92 -6.68 12.56
CA ALA A 153 -1.51 -5.35 12.69
C ALA A 153 -3.03 -5.37 12.49
N GLN A 154 -3.54 -6.14 11.53
CA GLN A 154 -4.97 -6.33 11.29
C GLN A 154 -5.64 -7.01 12.48
N SER A 155 -5.00 -8.03 13.06
CA SER A 155 -5.51 -8.80 14.21
C SER A 155 -5.53 -7.97 15.51
N ALA A 156 -4.79 -6.85 15.57
CA ALA A 156 -4.89 -5.86 16.64
C ALA A 156 -6.28 -5.19 16.74
N GLY A 157 -7.11 -5.31 15.68
CA GLY A 157 -8.51 -4.85 15.70
C GLY A 157 -8.68 -3.33 15.88
N ASN A 158 -7.73 -2.54 15.40
CA ASN A 158 -7.78 -1.07 15.40
C ASN A 158 -7.46 -0.54 14.01
N GLN A 159 -8.49 -0.04 13.31
CA GLN A 159 -8.37 0.40 11.92
C GLN A 159 -7.39 1.58 11.75
N LEU A 160 -7.30 2.50 12.71
CA LEU A 160 -6.37 3.62 12.64
C LEU A 160 -4.92 3.13 12.72
N PHE A 161 -4.61 2.22 13.64
CA PHE A 161 -3.30 1.60 13.72
C PHE A 161 -2.94 0.79 12.48
N LEU A 162 -3.90 0.06 11.89
CA LEU A 162 -3.68 -0.64 10.64
C LEU A 162 -3.34 0.33 9.50
N SER A 163 -4.04 1.46 9.41
CA SER A 163 -3.75 2.51 8.42
C SER A 163 -2.35 3.10 8.60
N LEU A 164 -1.94 3.38 9.84
CA LEU A 164 -0.58 3.85 10.15
C LEU A 164 0.48 2.80 9.77
N PHE A 165 0.21 1.53 10.09
CA PHE A 165 1.09 0.44 9.69
C PHE A 165 1.21 0.35 8.15
N ASP A 166 0.09 0.45 7.41
CA ASP A 166 0.08 0.38 5.95
C ASP A 166 0.91 1.51 5.32
N VAL A 167 0.92 2.72 5.91
CA VAL A 167 1.82 3.82 5.50
C VAL A 167 3.28 3.42 5.66
N VAL A 168 3.67 2.99 6.85
CA VAL A 168 5.05 2.58 7.16
C VAL A 168 5.48 1.41 6.27
N ASN A 169 4.59 0.45 6.06
CA ASN A 169 4.84 -0.72 5.22
C ASN A 169 5.05 -0.35 3.74
N ARG A 170 4.35 0.66 3.22
CA ARG A 170 4.58 1.20 1.87
C ARG A 170 5.97 1.83 1.72
N VAL A 171 6.37 2.68 2.67
CA VAL A 171 7.70 3.28 2.69
C VAL A 171 8.77 2.19 2.72
N ARG A 172 8.55 1.15 3.51
CA ARG A 172 9.43 -0.02 3.62
C ARG A 172 9.57 -0.83 2.32
N GLN A 173 8.54 -0.83 1.44
CA GLN A 173 8.53 -1.55 0.16
C GLN A 173 9.23 -0.80 -0.98
N ASP A 174 9.75 0.39 -0.74
CA ASP A 174 10.51 1.12 -1.75
C ASP A 174 11.75 0.35 -2.19
N PRO A 175 12.08 0.29 -3.50
CA PRO A 175 13.21 -0.48 -4.03
C PRO A 175 14.57 -0.12 -3.41
N VAL A 176 14.79 1.15 -3.03
CA VAL A 176 16.03 1.58 -2.38
C VAL A 176 16.18 0.91 -1.01
N TRP A 177 15.10 0.86 -0.25
CA TRP A 177 15.06 0.21 1.06
C TRP A 177 15.17 -1.31 0.96
N GLN A 178 14.54 -1.90 -0.04
CA GLN A 178 14.65 -3.34 -0.31
C GLN A 178 16.10 -3.73 -0.61
N ALA A 179 16.82 -2.97 -1.42
CA ALA A 179 18.22 -3.24 -1.73
C ALA A 179 19.14 -3.22 -0.48
N VAL A 180 18.93 -2.29 0.45
CA VAL A 180 19.67 -2.23 1.72
C VAL A 180 19.36 -3.45 2.60
N ARG A 181 18.08 -3.83 2.70
CA ARG A 181 17.63 -4.97 3.51
C ARG A 181 18.09 -6.31 2.93
N GLU A 182 18.09 -6.46 1.62
CA GLU A 182 18.57 -7.66 0.95
C GLU A 182 20.06 -7.91 1.27
N ARG A 183 20.89 -6.87 1.20
CA ARG A 183 22.30 -6.96 1.60
C ARG A 183 22.48 -7.42 3.06
N ALA A 184 21.68 -6.88 3.97
CA ALA A 184 21.70 -7.26 5.38
C ALA A 184 21.24 -8.72 5.63
N ARG A 185 20.47 -9.33 4.71
CA ARG A 185 19.93 -10.69 4.80
C ARG A 185 20.83 -11.77 4.21
N ARG A 186 21.89 -11.43 3.47
CA ARG A 186 22.71 -12.41 2.72
C ARG A 186 23.51 -13.39 3.60
N ALA A 187 23.58 -13.19 4.91
CA ALA A 187 24.24 -14.11 5.81
C ALA A 187 23.30 -15.27 6.20
N ASP A 188 23.68 -16.51 5.89
CA ASP A 188 22.88 -17.74 6.04
C ASP A 188 22.36 -18.01 7.48
N ARG A 189 23.10 -17.56 8.50
CA ARG A 189 22.70 -17.64 9.92
C ARG A 189 21.45 -16.83 10.25
N THR A 190 21.13 -15.84 9.44
CA THR A 190 20.04 -14.88 9.69
C THR A 190 18.65 -15.46 9.42
N LEU A 191 18.54 -16.47 8.55
CA LEU A 191 17.25 -17.05 8.16
C LEU A 191 16.63 -17.90 9.26
N LYS A 192 17.44 -18.75 9.90
CA LYS A 192 16.96 -19.59 11.00
C LYS A 192 16.52 -18.73 12.18
N GLU A 193 17.36 -17.76 12.57
CA GLU A 193 17.05 -16.85 13.67
C GLU A 193 15.77 -16.02 13.40
N SER A 194 15.59 -15.50 12.18
CA SER A 194 14.38 -14.78 11.82
C SER A 194 13.13 -15.67 11.85
N ARG A 195 13.26 -16.95 11.44
CA ARG A 195 12.17 -17.94 11.52
C ARG A 195 11.76 -18.20 12.97
N ASP A 196 12.75 -18.42 13.84
CA ASP A 196 12.51 -18.69 15.24
C ASP A 196 11.84 -17.48 15.93
N GLN A 197 12.27 -16.27 15.60
CA GLN A 197 11.66 -15.03 16.11
C GLN A 197 10.22 -14.85 15.63
N HIS A 198 9.91 -15.10 14.35
CA HIS A 198 8.52 -15.04 13.87
C HIS A 198 7.63 -16.09 14.55
N ALA A 199 8.15 -17.31 14.76
CA ALA A 199 7.44 -18.34 15.49
C ALA A 199 7.15 -17.90 16.93
N GLU A 200 8.12 -17.32 17.63
CA GLU A 200 7.97 -16.82 19.00
C GLU A 200 6.88 -15.74 19.10
N ILE A 201 6.82 -14.81 18.13
CA ILE A 201 5.76 -13.78 18.08
C ILE A 201 4.38 -14.45 17.97
N ILE A 202 4.23 -15.40 17.02
CA ILE A 202 2.95 -16.08 16.77
C ILE A 202 2.56 -16.93 17.99
N ASP A 203 3.50 -17.64 18.60
CA ASP A 203 3.28 -18.47 19.79
C ASP A 203 2.79 -17.61 20.98
N ALA A 204 3.39 -16.44 21.19
CA ALA A 204 2.97 -15.50 22.23
C ALA A 204 1.55 -14.94 21.95
N ILE A 205 1.21 -14.65 20.69
CA ILE A 205 -0.14 -14.23 20.30
C ILE A 205 -1.15 -15.35 20.54
N GLU A 206 -0.83 -16.58 20.18
CA GLU A 206 -1.68 -17.76 20.40
C GLU A 206 -1.88 -18.05 21.89
N ALA A 207 -0.80 -17.94 22.67
CA ALA A 207 -0.84 -18.09 24.13
C ALA A 207 -1.59 -16.98 24.86
N ARG A 208 -2.05 -15.93 24.15
CA ARG A 208 -2.72 -14.77 24.74
C ARG A 208 -1.84 -14.04 25.75
N ASP A 209 -0.55 -13.95 25.49
CA ASP A 209 0.43 -13.25 26.32
C ASP A 209 0.85 -11.92 25.63
N PRO A 210 0.21 -10.78 25.95
CA PRO A 210 0.51 -9.51 25.32
C PRO A 210 1.94 -9.02 25.62
N ALA A 211 2.43 -9.26 26.84
CA ALA A 211 3.76 -8.81 27.24
C ALA A 211 4.82 -9.53 26.42
N LYS A 212 4.73 -10.85 26.32
CA LYS A 212 5.65 -11.68 25.53
C LYS A 212 5.53 -11.38 24.04
N ALA A 213 4.32 -11.18 23.50
CA ALA A 213 4.12 -10.86 22.09
C ALA A 213 4.79 -9.53 21.70
N GLY A 214 4.63 -8.50 22.55
CA GLY A 214 5.28 -7.21 22.34
C GLY A 214 6.79 -7.28 22.46
N GLU A 215 7.31 -8.03 23.42
CA GLU A 215 8.75 -8.24 23.61
C GLU A 215 9.38 -9.01 22.45
N ALA A 216 8.78 -10.10 22.00
CA ALA A 216 9.22 -10.89 20.87
C ALA A 216 9.26 -10.05 19.58
N MET A 217 8.23 -9.26 19.30
CA MET A 217 8.21 -8.33 18.18
C MET A 217 9.31 -7.27 18.29
N ARG A 218 9.53 -6.70 19.47
CA ARG A 218 10.60 -5.73 19.71
C ARG A 218 11.97 -6.33 19.44
N ASN A 219 12.26 -7.52 19.95
CA ASN A 219 13.51 -8.22 19.79
C ASN A 219 13.78 -8.56 18.31
N HIS A 220 12.75 -9.01 17.59
CA HIS A 220 12.82 -9.23 16.14
C HIS A 220 13.23 -7.95 15.39
N LEU A 221 12.60 -6.81 15.69
CA LEU A 221 12.89 -5.54 15.05
C LEU A 221 14.28 -4.99 15.43
N LEU A 222 14.69 -5.13 16.68
CA LEU A 222 16.05 -4.73 17.13
C LEU A 222 17.14 -5.55 16.42
N THR A 223 16.93 -6.86 16.27
CA THR A 223 17.85 -7.72 15.50
C THR A 223 17.97 -7.25 14.05
N LEU A 224 16.83 -6.90 13.41
CA LEU A 224 16.84 -6.36 12.06
C LEU A 224 17.57 -5.01 12.00
N GLN A 225 17.31 -4.10 12.94
CA GLN A 225 17.96 -2.79 13.00
C GLN A 225 19.48 -2.92 13.14
N GLU A 226 19.96 -3.77 14.04
CA GLU A 226 21.38 -4.01 14.24
C GLU A 226 22.05 -4.51 12.96
N ARG A 227 21.43 -5.44 12.25
CA ARG A 227 21.94 -5.95 10.96
C ARG A 227 22.02 -4.86 9.91
N LEU A 228 21.02 -3.99 9.81
CA LEU A 228 21.01 -2.87 8.88
C LEU A 228 22.12 -1.87 9.20
N ILE A 229 22.33 -1.54 10.49
CA ILE A 229 23.42 -0.65 10.92
C ILE A 229 24.78 -1.25 10.57
N ARG A 230 25.02 -2.51 10.87
CA ARG A 230 26.28 -3.19 10.55
C ARG A 230 26.58 -3.15 9.05
N GLN A 231 25.58 -3.45 8.23
CA GLN A 231 25.75 -3.47 6.78
C GLN A 231 26.08 -2.08 6.22
N THR A 232 25.35 -1.06 6.63
CA THR A 232 25.59 0.33 6.17
C THR A 232 26.92 0.89 6.68
N SER A 233 27.41 0.45 7.83
CA SER A 233 28.72 0.84 8.34
C SER A 233 29.87 0.16 7.60
N MET A 234 29.68 -1.07 7.10
CA MET A 234 30.70 -1.78 6.31
C MET A 234 30.80 -1.25 4.88
N ASP A 235 29.70 -0.81 4.29
CA ASP A 235 29.67 -0.22 2.93
C ASP A 235 30.60 1.01 2.79
N HIS A 236 30.93 1.69 3.90
CA HIS A 236 31.88 2.80 3.92
C HIS A 236 33.36 2.35 3.97
N LEU A 237 33.62 1.12 4.38
CA LEU A 237 34.99 0.60 4.48
C LEU A 237 35.46 -0.01 3.14
N ASP A 238 34.56 -0.41 2.29
CA ASP A 238 34.88 -1.01 0.98
C ASP A 238 34.98 0.01 -0.17
N GLN A 239 34.80 1.31 0.07
CA GLN A 239 35.11 2.34 -0.93
C GLN A 239 36.60 2.64 -0.89
N PRO A 240 37.37 2.35 -1.97
CA PRO A 240 38.76 2.74 -2.03
C PRO A 240 38.82 4.26 -1.94
N PHE A 241 39.65 4.77 -1.02
CA PHE A 241 39.99 6.18 -0.95
C PHE A 241 40.44 6.65 -2.33
N SER A 242 39.59 7.37 -3.04
CA SER A 242 39.96 8.06 -4.27
C SER A 242 40.92 9.19 -3.86
N THR A 243 42.22 8.89 -3.81
CA THR A 243 43.27 9.92 -3.78
C THR A 243 43.19 10.65 -5.11
N LYS A 244 42.42 11.74 -5.18
CA LYS A 244 42.67 12.77 -6.19
C LYS A 244 44.05 13.33 -5.86
N GLY A 245 45.05 12.81 -6.58
CA GLY A 245 46.37 13.44 -6.66
C GLY A 245 46.20 14.78 -7.37
N ASP A 246 46.51 15.83 -6.67
CA ASP A 246 46.86 17.12 -7.25
C ASP A 246 48.13 16.95 -8.11
N VAL A 247 48.01 17.30 -9.40
CA VAL A 247 49.11 17.87 -10.18
C VAL A 247 48.51 18.97 -11.06
#